data_70218d06008f0deb260e37b7af2bbf50
#
_entry.id   70218d06008f0deb260e37b7af2bbf50
#
_cell.length_a   1.000
_cell.length_b   1.000
_cell.length_c   1.000
_cell.angle_alpha   90.00
_cell.angle_beta   90.00
_cell.angle_gamma   90.00
#
_symmetry.space_group_name_H-M   'P 1'
#
loop_
_entity.id
_entity.type
_entity.pdbx_description
1 polymer ?
#
loop_
_entity_poly.entity_id
_entity_poly.type
_entity_poly.pdbx_seq_one_letter_code
_entity_poly.pdbx_strand_id
1 'polypeptide(L)'
;IYESDLKFYKTKESLFQSSQEVIDDTQILFGDLHVHTTYSIDAFTLELPMMGLQGIHDSSMACDFARYCANLDFFSFNDHAESLTPEHWRDQKEIVQQCNINSTDSVTADLTVFPGWEWTQIGNTPENHWGHRNVIFKDLDSLPARPIGSRTPESGLGVFNMTRQAINARWIDPLNFKRYSDLEWLLDRVAEIPFCDNQSSVHDLPLDCYEYAETPRDLFSKLDEWGHDSI
;
A
#
# COMPACT_ATOMS: atom_id res chain seq x y z
N ILE A 1 -6.27 20.59 -17.58
CA ILE A 1 -7.53 20.20 -16.91
C ILE A 1 -8.60 20.26 -17.97
N TYR A 2 -9.21 19.13 -18.31
CA TYR A 2 -10.25 19.06 -19.35
C TYR A 2 -11.58 19.65 -18.84
N GLU A 3 -12.37 20.27 -19.73
CA GLU A 3 -13.69 20.85 -19.39
C GLU A 3 -14.66 19.84 -18.74
N SER A 4 -14.48 18.55 -19.01
CA SER A 4 -15.22 17.44 -18.38
C SER A 4 -14.95 17.36 -16.87
N ASP A 5 -13.72 17.61 -16.43
CA ASP A 5 -13.31 17.52 -15.04
C ASP A 5 -13.87 18.68 -14.23
N LEU A 6 -13.84 19.89 -14.81
CA LEU A 6 -14.49 21.08 -14.23
C LEU A 6 -16.00 20.90 -14.04
N LYS A 7 -16.65 20.14 -14.93
CA LYS A 7 -18.07 19.85 -14.85
C LYS A 7 -18.39 18.85 -13.74
N PHE A 8 -17.50 17.89 -13.53
CA PHE A 8 -17.58 16.93 -12.44
C PHE A 8 -17.43 17.61 -11.07
N TYR A 9 -16.44 18.50 -10.91
CA TYR A 9 -16.24 19.27 -9.68
C TYR A 9 -17.43 20.16 -9.34
N LYS A 10 -17.98 20.88 -10.32
CA LYS A 10 -19.18 21.72 -10.13
C LYS A 10 -20.40 20.88 -9.75
N THR A 11 -20.51 19.65 -10.24
CA THR A 11 -21.60 18.74 -9.90
C THR A 11 -21.46 18.23 -8.47
N LYS A 12 -20.23 17.93 -8.02
CA LYS A 12 -19.95 17.51 -6.63
C LYS A 12 -20.26 18.64 -5.64
N GLU A 13 -19.83 19.88 -5.94
CA GLU A 13 -20.16 21.06 -5.13
C GLU A 13 -21.67 21.33 -5.04
N SER A 14 -22.39 21.20 -6.16
CA SER A 14 -23.84 21.39 -6.16
C SER A 14 -24.60 20.29 -5.42
N LEU A 15 -24.11 19.04 -5.47
CA LEU A 15 -24.67 17.92 -4.70
C LEU A 15 -24.39 18.10 -3.21
N PHE A 16 -23.20 18.58 -2.86
CA PHE A 16 -22.84 18.87 -1.47
C PHE A 16 -23.68 20.01 -0.88
N GLN A 17 -23.90 21.10 -1.65
CA GLN A 17 -24.76 22.21 -1.22
C GLN A 17 -26.24 21.82 -1.14
N SER A 18 -26.73 20.94 -2.00
CA SER A 18 -28.11 20.45 -1.94
C SER A 18 -28.36 19.48 -0.79
N SER A 19 -27.32 18.78 -0.32
CA SER A 19 -27.42 17.90 0.85
C SER A 19 -27.35 18.65 2.21
N GLN A 20 -26.88 19.88 2.22
CA GLN A 20 -26.86 20.71 3.45
C GLN A 20 -28.26 21.19 3.89
N GLU A 21 -29.27 21.13 3.01
CA GLU A 21 -30.66 21.48 3.37
C GLU A 21 -31.44 20.36 4.04
N VAL A 22 -30.88 19.14 4.14
CA VAL A 22 -31.55 17.99 4.76
C VAL A 22 -30.81 17.54 6.02
N ILE A 23 -31.08 18.25 7.11
CA ILE A 23 -31.19 17.74 8.50
C ILE A 23 -30.42 16.45 8.79
N ASP A 24 -29.29 16.60 9.36
CA ASP A 24 -28.60 15.85 10.40
C ASP A 24 -27.09 16.09 10.24
N ASP A 25 -26.32 16.03 11.31
CA ASP A 25 -24.85 16.15 11.32
C ASP A 25 -24.14 15.01 10.53
N THR A 26 -24.85 14.33 9.61
CA THR A 26 -24.31 13.21 8.82
C THR A 26 -23.53 13.74 7.63
N GLN A 27 -22.23 13.50 7.63
CA GLN A 27 -21.33 13.79 6.52
C GLN A 27 -21.10 12.53 5.68
N ILE A 28 -21.18 12.66 4.35
CA ILE A 28 -20.79 11.59 3.42
C ILE A 28 -19.35 11.84 2.99
N LEU A 29 -18.48 10.88 3.27
CA LEU A 29 -17.07 10.90 2.91
C LEU A 29 -16.79 9.94 1.76
N PHE A 30 -15.88 10.32 0.85
CA PHE A 30 -15.44 9.53 -0.27
C PHE A 30 -13.96 9.19 -0.13
N GLY A 31 -13.62 7.92 -0.24
CA GLY A 31 -12.24 7.49 -0.07
C GLY A 31 -11.92 6.18 -0.75
N ASP A 32 -10.65 5.82 -0.73
CA ASP A 32 -10.12 4.55 -1.23
C ASP A 32 -9.28 3.86 -0.15
N LEU A 33 -9.66 2.65 0.22
CA LEU A 33 -8.94 1.86 1.22
C LEU A 33 -8.04 0.78 0.60
N HIS A 34 -7.63 0.97 -0.67
CA HIS A 34 -6.77 0.02 -1.37
C HIS A 34 -5.91 0.73 -2.41
N VAL A 35 -4.84 1.40 -1.96
CA VAL A 35 -3.94 2.16 -2.84
C VAL A 35 -2.54 1.56 -2.81
N HIS A 36 -2.02 1.21 -3.99
CA HIS A 36 -0.65 0.74 -4.19
C HIS A 36 0.24 1.84 -4.75
N THR A 37 1.52 1.76 -4.40
CA THR A 37 2.58 2.65 -4.90
C THR A 37 3.69 1.86 -5.57
N THR A 38 4.79 2.52 -5.93
CA THR A 38 5.99 1.86 -6.46
C THR A 38 6.66 0.90 -5.46
N TYR A 39 6.22 0.85 -4.21
CA TYR A 39 6.69 -0.14 -3.23
C TYR A 39 6.03 -1.52 -3.41
N SER A 40 4.91 -1.60 -4.12
CA SER A 40 4.31 -2.87 -4.55
C SER A 40 4.96 -3.37 -5.83
N ILE A 41 5.65 -4.51 -5.78
CA ILE A 41 6.34 -5.08 -6.95
C ILE A 41 5.36 -5.43 -8.08
N ASP A 42 4.17 -5.91 -7.79
CA ASP A 42 3.15 -6.21 -8.78
C ASP A 42 2.65 -4.95 -9.48
N ALA A 43 2.31 -3.92 -8.73
CA ALA A 43 1.89 -2.63 -9.26
C ALA A 43 3.01 -1.99 -10.10
N PHE A 44 4.26 -2.03 -9.64
CA PHE A 44 5.41 -1.58 -10.42
C PHE A 44 5.61 -2.42 -11.68
N THR A 45 5.42 -3.76 -11.60
CA THR A 45 5.49 -4.65 -12.77
C THR A 45 4.46 -4.28 -13.82
N LEU A 46 3.22 -4.01 -13.40
CA LEU A 46 2.13 -3.64 -14.30
C LEU A 46 2.34 -2.27 -14.97
N GLU A 47 3.08 -1.38 -14.32
CA GLU A 47 3.43 -0.06 -14.87
C GLU A 47 4.52 -0.13 -15.95
N LEU A 48 5.25 -1.24 -16.09
CA LEU A 48 6.26 -1.37 -17.12
C LEU A 48 5.67 -1.09 -18.51
N PRO A 49 6.42 -0.41 -19.41
CA PRO A 49 5.90 0.00 -20.70
C PRO A 49 5.35 -1.15 -21.55
N MET A 50 5.91 -2.34 -21.44
CA MET A 50 5.43 -3.54 -22.12
C MET A 50 4.04 -3.99 -21.66
N MET A 51 3.64 -3.65 -20.43
CA MET A 51 2.33 -3.99 -19.88
C MET A 51 1.25 -2.97 -20.26
N GLY A 52 1.67 -1.79 -20.78
CA GLY A 52 0.78 -0.77 -21.33
C GLY A 52 -0.01 0.01 -20.28
N LEU A 53 0.29 -0.16 -19.00
CA LEU A 53 -0.30 0.63 -17.94
C LEU A 53 0.55 1.86 -17.63
N GLN A 54 -0.12 2.93 -17.20
CA GLN A 54 0.51 4.17 -16.75
C GLN A 54 -0.22 4.63 -15.50
N GLY A 55 0.51 5.23 -14.56
CA GLY A 55 -0.11 5.91 -13.43
C GLY A 55 0.20 5.35 -12.06
N ILE A 56 1.20 4.48 -11.94
CA ILE A 56 1.73 4.21 -10.61
C ILE A 56 2.76 5.28 -10.25
N HIS A 57 2.69 5.73 -9.02
CA HIS A 57 3.51 6.80 -8.48
C HIS A 57 4.12 6.37 -7.15
N ASP A 58 5.12 7.13 -6.69
CA ASP A 58 5.61 6.99 -5.32
C ASP A 58 4.55 7.42 -4.29
N SER A 59 4.80 7.10 -3.04
CA SER A 59 3.84 7.35 -1.96
C SER A 59 3.55 8.84 -1.76
N SER A 60 4.50 9.74 -2.05
CA SER A 60 4.28 11.19 -1.93
C SER A 60 3.34 11.70 -3.02
N MET A 61 3.53 11.26 -4.25
CA MET A 61 2.66 11.60 -5.38
C MET A 61 1.25 11.03 -5.23
N ALA A 62 1.10 9.88 -4.55
CA ALA A 62 -0.23 9.33 -4.26
C ALA A 62 -1.05 10.26 -3.36
N CYS A 63 -0.42 10.93 -2.37
CA CYS A 63 -1.07 11.95 -1.54
C CYS A 63 -1.54 13.15 -2.37
N ASP A 64 -0.67 13.67 -3.25
CA ASP A 64 -1.00 14.79 -4.10
C ASP A 64 -2.13 14.43 -5.08
N PHE A 65 -2.10 13.24 -5.64
CA PHE A 65 -3.15 12.77 -6.53
C PHE A 65 -4.49 12.63 -5.78
N ALA A 66 -4.49 12.02 -4.60
CA ALA A 66 -5.70 11.87 -3.78
C ALA A 66 -6.31 13.22 -3.43
N ARG A 67 -5.48 14.20 -3.03
CA ARG A 67 -5.92 15.54 -2.61
C ARG A 67 -6.34 16.41 -3.78
N TYR A 68 -5.53 16.53 -4.83
CA TYR A 68 -5.68 17.54 -5.86
C TYR A 68 -6.32 17.04 -7.15
N CYS A 69 -6.26 15.72 -7.42
CA CYS A 69 -6.81 15.13 -8.65
C CYS A 69 -8.08 14.33 -8.39
N ALA A 70 -8.05 13.41 -7.42
CA ALA A 70 -9.19 12.57 -7.09
C ALA A 70 -10.15 13.23 -6.07
N ASN A 71 -9.68 14.24 -5.33
CA ASN A 71 -10.44 14.95 -4.30
C ASN A 71 -11.10 13.98 -3.30
N LEU A 72 -10.29 13.06 -2.78
CA LEU A 72 -10.72 12.11 -1.76
C LEU A 72 -10.75 12.79 -0.39
N ASP A 73 -11.65 12.32 0.47
CA ASP A 73 -11.69 12.72 1.88
C ASP A 73 -10.72 11.84 2.71
N PHE A 74 -10.49 10.60 2.27
CA PHE A 74 -9.53 9.70 2.92
C PHE A 74 -9.00 8.65 1.94
N PHE A 75 -7.82 8.07 2.25
CA PHE A 75 -7.34 6.85 1.62
C PHE A 75 -6.38 6.08 2.53
N SER A 76 -6.09 4.83 2.18
CA SER A 76 -5.10 4.01 2.85
C SER A 76 -4.05 3.51 1.87
N PHE A 77 -2.78 3.59 2.25
CA PHE A 77 -1.73 2.82 1.58
C PHE A 77 -1.88 1.33 1.89
N ASN A 78 -1.79 0.51 0.85
CA ASN A 78 -1.90 -0.95 0.96
C ASN A 78 -0.90 -1.66 0.06
N ASP A 79 0.33 -1.14 0.00
CA ASP A 79 1.40 -1.83 -0.71
C ASP A 79 1.56 -3.26 -0.18
N HIS A 80 1.82 -4.21 -1.08
CA HIS A 80 1.97 -5.61 -0.70
C HIS A 80 3.08 -5.81 0.33
N ALA A 81 2.74 -6.32 1.50
CA ALA A 81 3.70 -6.63 2.56
C ALA A 81 4.80 -7.59 2.10
N GLU A 82 4.54 -8.38 1.06
CA GLU A 82 5.50 -9.31 0.45
C GLU A 82 6.69 -8.59 -0.17
N SER A 83 6.54 -7.32 -0.55
CA SER A 83 7.57 -6.48 -1.15
C SER A 83 7.87 -5.20 -0.37
N LEU A 84 7.02 -4.83 0.56
CA LEU A 84 7.20 -3.65 1.40
C LEU A 84 8.30 -3.91 2.44
N THR A 85 9.49 -3.39 2.17
CA THR A 85 10.63 -3.56 3.06
C THR A 85 10.45 -2.80 4.38
N PRO A 86 11.14 -3.17 5.47
CA PRO A 86 11.11 -2.37 6.71
C PRO A 86 11.55 -0.92 6.52
N GLU A 87 12.44 -0.65 5.56
CA GLU A 87 12.85 0.71 5.17
C GLU A 87 11.68 1.45 4.51
N HIS A 88 11.08 0.87 3.48
CA HIS A 88 9.91 1.45 2.79
C HIS A 88 8.72 1.67 3.74
N TRP A 89 8.54 0.76 4.71
CA TRP A 89 7.51 0.94 5.74
C TRP A 89 7.77 2.16 6.63
N ARG A 90 9.03 2.43 7.00
CA ARG A 90 9.38 3.66 7.73
C ARG A 90 9.11 4.90 6.88
N ASP A 91 9.54 4.88 5.61
CA ASP A 91 9.30 5.99 4.68
C ASP A 91 7.81 6.24 4.49
N GLN A 92 7.02 5.18 4.30
CA GLN A 92 5.56 5.29 4.15
C GLN A 92 4.90 5.92 5.39
N LYS A 93 5.34 5.55 6.60
CA LYS A 93 4.86 6.17 7.85
C LYS A 93 5.17 7.68 7.91
N GLU A 94 6.36 8.07 7.51
CA GLU A 94 6.75 9.49 7.46
C GLU A 94 5.91 10.25 6.42
N ILE A 95 5.66 9.65 5.25
CA ILE A 95 4.83 10.24 4.20
C ILE A 95 3.38 10.38 4.68
N VAL A 96 2.80 9.35 5.32
CA VAL A 96 1.46 9.44 5.92
C VAL A 96 1.38 10.60 6.91
N GLN A 97 2.38 10.74 7.76
CA GLN A 97 2.45 11.86 8.72
C GLN A 97 2.48 13.21 8.00
N GLN A 98 3.31 13.34 6.96
CA GLN A 98 3.40 14.59 6.18
C GLN A 98 2.11 14.89 5.42
N CYS A 99 1.47 13.88 4.84
CA CYS A 99 0.19 14.04 4.15
C CYS A 99 -0.90 14.56 5.11
N ASN A 100 -0.94 14.04 6.33
CA ASN A 100 -1.92 14.44 7.33
C ASN A 100 -1.63 15.83 7.93
N ILE A 101 -0.35 16.23 8.07
CA ILE A 101 0.05 17.57 8.56
C ILE A 101 -0.31 18.66 7.55
N ASN A 102 -0.21 18.38 6.26
CA ASN A 102 -0.57 19.32 5.20
C ASN A 102 -2.08 19.57 5.09
N SER A 103 -2.89 18.85 5.86
CA SER A 103 -4.29 19.16 6.13
C SER A 103 -4.37 20.41 7.01
N THR A 104 -4.21 21.58 6.39
CA THR A 104 -4.00 22.86 7.08
C THR A 104 -5.22 23.39 7.81
N ASP A 105 -4.96 23.99 9.00
CA ASP A 105 -5.69 25.08 9.69
C ASP A 105 -7.23 25.03 9.77
N SER A 106 -7.88 24.06 9.19
CA SER A 106 -9.32 23.91 9.30
C SER A 106 -9.68 22.86 10.36
N VAL A 107 -10.76 23.09 11.05
CA VAL A 107 -11.37 22.17 12.02
C VAL A 107 -11.72 20.81 11.38
N THR A 108 -11.64 20.72 10.05
CA THR A 108 -11.82 19.52 9.23
C THR A 108 -10.59 19.30 8.36
N ALA A 109 -9.95 18.14 8.49
CA ALA A 109 -8.90 17.71 7.57
C ALA A 109 -9.44 17.66 6.14
N ASP A 110 -8.65 18.15 5.16
CA ASP A 110 -9.01 18.10 3.75
C ASP A 110 -8.79 16.69 3.16
N LEU A 111 -7.88 15.92 3.76
CA LEU A 111 -7.56 14.55 3.40
C LEU A 111 -7.05 13.82 4.66
N THR A 112 -7.57 12.62 4.92
CA THR A 112 -7.07 11.72 5.95
C THR A 112 -6.40 10.52 5.30
N VAL A 113 -5.13 10.26 5.63
CA VAL A 113 -4.35 9.15 5.09
C VAL A 113 -4.07 8.14 6.20
N PHE A 114 -4.39 6.88 5.94
CA PHE A 114 -4.16 5.77 6.86
C PHE A 114 -2.93 4.97 6.44
N PRO A 115 -2.05 4.60 7.38
CA PRO A 115 -1.00 3.63 7.13
C PRO A 115 -1.58 2.22 7.04
N GLY A 116 -1.01 1.38 6.17
CA GLY A 116 -1.45 0.02 6.02
C GLY A 116 -0.59 -0.76 5.05
N TRP A 117 -0.92 -2.01 4.88
CA TRP A 117 -0.35 -2.89 3.86
C TRP A 117 -1.37 -3.93 3.42
N GLU A 118 -1.12 -4.56 2.30
CA GLU A 118 -1.86 -5.73 1.88
C GLU A 118 -1.07 -7.00 2.19
N TRP A 119 -1.67 -7.90 2.94
CA TRP A 119 -1.17 -9.26 3.13
C TRP A 119 -1.80 -10.16 2.06
N THR A 120 -0.96 -10.80 1.24
CA THR A 120 -1.43 -11.60 0.09
C THR A 120 -0.87 -13.01 0.16
N GLN A 121 -1.76 -13.97 0.36
CA GLN A 121 -1.41 -15.38 0.37
C GLN A 121 -2.17 -16.13 -0.71
N ILE A 122 -1.45 -16.57 -1.73
CA ILE A 122 -1.99 -17.32 -2.87
C ILE A 122 -1.52 -18.77 -2.77
N GLY A 123 -2.45 -19.67 -2.50
CA GLY A 123 -2.22 -21.10 -2.48
C GLY A 123 -2.63 -21.78 -3.78
N ASN A 124 -2.25 -23.06 -3.90
CA ASN A 124 -2.55 -23.88 -5.07
C ASN A 124 -3.87 -24.65 -4.93
N THR A 125 -4.49 -24.65 -3.75
CA THR A 125 -5.74 -25.34 -3.45
C THR A 125 -6.67 -24.42 -2.67
N PRO A 126 -8.00 -24.66 -2.69
CA PRO A 126 -8.94 -23.84 -1.92
C PRO A 126 -8.65 -23.80 -0.41
N GLU A 127 -8.02 -24.84 0.14
CA GLU A 127 -7.74 -24.98 1.56
C GLU A 127 -6.55 -24.12 2.01
N ASN A 128 -5.66 -23.74 1.08
CA ASN A 128 -4.47 -22.97 1.38
C ASN A 128 -4.41 -21.63 0.59
N HIS A 129 -5.52 -21.23 -0.04
CA HIS A 129 -5.63 -19.96 -0.75
C HIS A 129 -6.48 -18.99 0.09
N TRP A 130 -5.81 -18.07 0.79
CA TRP A 130 -6.45 -17.12 1.68
C TRP A 130 -6.75 -15.78 1.02
N GLY A 131 -6.14 -15.51 -0.15
CA GLY A 131 -6.34 -14.30 -0.94
C GLY A 131 -5.68 -13.07 -0.33
N HIS A 132 -6.28 -11.93 -0.55
CA HIS A 132 -5.79 -10.61 -0.19
C HIS A 132 -6.49 -10.08 1.06
N ARG A 133 -5.73 -9.44 1.96
CA ARG A 133 -6.23 -8.84 3.21
C ARG A 133 -5.58 -7.48 3.41
N ASN A 134 -6.38 -6.43 3.38
CA ASN A 134 -5.91 -5.10 3.77
C ASN A 134 -5.82 -5.00 5.29
N VAL A 135 -4.64 -4.66 5.78
CA VAL A 135 -4.38 -4.31 7.17
C VAL A 135 -4.23 -2.79 7.23
N ILE A 136 -5.18 -2.12 7.87
CA ILE A 136 -5.25 -0.67 7.92
C ILE A 136 -5.22 -0.22 9.37
N PHE A 137 -4.34 0.72 9.70
CA PHE A 137 -4.21 1.26 11.05
C PHE A 137 -4.89 2.62 11.12
N LYS A 138 -5.62 2.82 12.21
CA LYS A 138 -6.37 4.05 12.43
C LYS A 138 -5.48 5.26 12.66
N ASP A 139 -4.33 5.06 13.29
CA ASP A 139 -3.41 6.12 13.69
C ASP A 139 -1.95 5.66 13.57
N LEU A 140 -1.01 6.56 13.89
CA LEU A 140 0.43 6.32 13.80
C LEU A 140 1.08 5.93 15.14
N ASP A 141 0.34 6.00 16.26
CA ASP A 141 0.94 5.96 17.60
C ASP A 141 1.44 4.59 18.03
N SER A 142 0.89 3.52 17.47
CA SER A 142 1.18 2.13 17.89
C SER A 142 1.44 1.18 16.71
N LEU A 143 2.00 1.68 15.61
CA LEU A 143 2.25 0.87 14.43
C LEU A 143 3.32 -0.21 14.67
N PRO A 144 3.15 -1.40 14.06
CA PRO A 144 4.19 -2.40 14.00
C PRO A 144 5.51 -1.83 13.46
N ALA A 145 6.63 -2.35 13.95
CA ALA A 145 7.94 -1.90 13.50
C ALA A 145 8.19 -2.23 12.01
N ARG A 146 7.54 -3.28 11.51
CA ARG A 146 7.64 -3.79 10.14
C ARG A 146 6.32 -4.38 9.66
N PRO A 147 6.08 -4.48 8.34
CA PRO A 147 4.92 -5.17 7.80
C PRO A 147 5.02 -6.68 8.07
N ILE A 148 3.86 -7.34 8.10
CA ILE A 148 3.77 -8.79 8.16
C ILE A 148 3.28 -9.28 6.80
N GLY A 149 4.14 -9.98 6.04
CA GLY A 149 3.77 -10.52 4.74
C GLY A 149 3.45 -12.02 4.78
N SER A 150 3.32 -12.64 3.61
CA SER A 150 2.98 -14.06 3.49
C SER A 150 4.11 -14.94 2.94
N ARG A 151 5.23 -14.33 2.50
CA ARG A 151 6.37 -15.11 2.01
C ARG A 151 6.97 -15.93 3.15
N THR A 152 7.36 -17.15 2.85
CA THR A 152 8.08 -18.02 3.78
C THR A 152 9.51 -18.25 3.29
N PRO A 153 10.43 -18.73 4.13
CA PRO A 153 11.76 -19.14 3.69
C PRO A 153 11.71 -20.13 2.52
N GLU A 154 10.71 -21.01 2.48
CA GLU A 154 10.53 -22.02 1.43
C GLU A 154 10.04 -21.42 0.12
N SER A 155 9.14 -20.45 0.18
CA SER A 155 8.63 -19.75 -1.02
C SER A 155 9.64 -18.75 -1.55
N GLY A 156 10.41 -18.13 -0.67
CA GLY A 156 11.42 -17.13 -1.02
C GLY A 156 10.83 -16.04 -1.93
N LEU A 157 11.47 -15.81 -3.08
CA LEU A 157 11.01 -14.89 -4.12
C LEU A 157 10.20 -15.58 -5.23
N GLY A 158 9.76 -16.82 -5.02
CA GLY A 158 8.95 -17.55 -6.01
C GLY A 158 7.64 -16.84 -6.36
N VAL A 159 7.08 -16.08 -5.44
CA VAL A 159 5.88 -15.24 -5.65
C VAL A 159 6.08 -14.17 -6.74
N PHE A 160 7.32 -13.78 -7.03
CA PHE A 160 7.67 -12.76 -8.03
C PHE A 160 8.17 -13.32 -9.35
N ASN A 161 7.84 -14.56 -9.70
CA ASN A 161 8.29 -15.18 -10.94
C ASN A 161 7.83 -14.40 -12.19
N MET A 162 6.63 -13.86 -12.20
CA MET A 162 6.12 -13.04 -13.31
C MET A 162 6.90 -11.74 -13.44
N THR A 163 7.25 -11.10 -12.33
CA THR A 163 8.08 -9.90 -12.29
C THR A 163 9.45 -10.16 -12.90
N ARG A 164 10.11 -11.26 -12.57
CA ARG A 164 11.39 -11.66 -13.17
C ARG A 164 11.30 -11.85 -14.68
N GLN A 165 10.21 -12.42 -15.17
CA GLN A 165 9.97 -12.55 -16.62
C GLN A 165 9.75 -11.19 -17.26
N ALA A 166 8.99 -10.29 -16.62
CA ALA A 166 8.77 -8.93 -17.10
C ALA A 166 10.09 -8.12 -17.17
N ILE A 167 10.96 -8.21 -16.17
CA ILE A 167 12.27 -7.56 -16.17
C ILE A 167 13.12 -7.99 -17.37
N ASN A 168 13.06 -9.23 -17.81
CA ASN A 168 13.80 -9.72 -18.96
C ASN A 168 13.37 -9.08 -20.28
N ALA A 169 12.18 -8.48 -20.34
CA ALA A 169 11.72 -7.75 -21.52
C ALA A 169 12.53 -6.48 -21.83
N ARG A 170 13.38 -6.02 -20.92
CA ARG A 170 14.33 -4.90 -21.14
C ARG A 170 15.17 -5.08 -22.40
N TRP A 171 15.43 -6.32 -22.83
CA TRP A 171 16.23 -6.61 -24.02
C TRP A 171 15.49 -6.36 -25.33
N ILE A 172 14.18 -6.37 -25.31
CA ILE A 172 13.32 -6.07 -26.47
C ILE A 172 12.74 -4.65 -26.42
N ASP A 173 12.89 -3.94 -25.30
CA ASP A 173 12.48 -2.56 -25.11
C ASP A 173 13.63 -1.70 -24.53
N PRO A 174 14.69 -1.50 -25.31
CA PRO A 174 15.89 -0.82 -24.81
C PRO A 174 15.69 0.67 -24.49
N LEU A 175 14.66 1.31 -25.03
CA LEU A 175 14.36 2.72 -24.74
C LEU A 175 13.88 2.92 -23.29
N ASN A 176 13.32 1.91 -22.70
CA ASN A 176 12.81 1.91 -21.32
C ASN A 176 13.68 1.09 -20.35
N PHE A 177 14.90 0.73 -20.75
CA PHE A 177 15.81 -0.13 -19.99
C PHE A 177 15.92 0.25 -18.51
N LYS A 178 15.95 1.56 -18.21
CA LYS A 178 16.07 2.05 -16.83
C LYS A 178 14.90 1.60 -15.96
N ARG A 179 13.66 1.65 -16.43
CA ARG A 179 12.48 1.25 -15.64
C ARG A 179 12.52 -0.23 -15.25
N TYR A 180 12.95 -1.08 -16.17
CA TYR A 180 13.14 -2.51 -15.88
C TYR A 180 14.27 -2.73 -14.86
N SER A 181 15.33 -1.93 -14.92
CA SER A 181 16.43 -2.00 -13.96
C SER A 181 16.05 -1.47 -12.59
N ASP A 182 15.20 -0.45 -12.50
CA ASP A 182 14.68 0.07 -11.24
C ASP A 182 13.82 -0.99 -10.54
N LEU A 183 12.99 -1.73 -11.29
CA LEU A 183 12.21 -2.85 -10.74
C LEU A 183 13.09 -4.03 -10.31
N GLU A 184 14.14 -4.35 -11.10
CA GLU A 184 15.12 -5.38 -10.72
C GLU A 184 15.83 -5.01 -9.42
N TRP A 185 16.24 -3.74 -9.29
CA TRP A 185 16.85 -3.23 -8.06
C TRP A 185 15.91 -3.37 -6.85
N LEU A 186 14.63 -3.03 -6.99
CA LEU A 186 13.65 -3.22 -5.92
C LEU A 186 13.53 -4.70 -5.53
N LEU A 187 13.45 -5.59 -6.53
CA LEU A 187 13.36 -7.04 -6.27
C LEU A 187 14.61 -7.58 -5.54
N ASP A 188 15.80 -7.08 -5.91
CA ASP A 188 17.05 -7.44 -5.25
C ASP A 188 17.07 -6.95 -3.80
N ARG A 189 16.62 -5.72 -3.52
CA ARG A 189 16.49 -5.20 -2.15
C ARG A 189 15.55 -6.06 -1.29
N VAL A 190 14.42 -6.47 -1.84
CA VAL A 190 13.49 -7.39 -1.16
C VAL A 190 14.14 -8.76 -0.89
N ALA A 191 15.02 -9.22 -1.80
CA ALA A 191 15.73 -10.48 -1.66
C ALA A 191 16.79 -10.48 -0.56
N GLU A 192 17.41 -9.33 -0.30
CA GLU A 192 18.49 -9.18 0.70
C GLU A 192 17.96 -9.19 2.13
N ILE A 193 16.66 -8.98 2.36
CA ILE A 193 16.09 -8.91 3.70
C ILE A 193 16.00 -10.33 4.30
N PRO A 194 16.66 -10.59 5.44
CA PRO A 194 16.56 -11.88 6.09
C PRO A 194 15.15 -12.10 6.67
N PHE A 195 14.70 -13.34 6.71
CA PHE A 195 13.48 -13.66 7.43
C PHE A 195 13.69 -13.52 8.95
N CYS A 196 12.67 -13.01 9.63
CA CYS A 196 12.64 -12.99 11.10
C CYS A 196 12.53 -14.41 11.65
N ASP A 197 13.00 -14.61 12.87
CA ASP A 197 12.73 -15.85 13.62
C ASP A 197 11.24 -15.88 14.01
N ASN A 198 10.50 -16.81 13.41
CA ASN A 198 9.05 -16.91 13.60
C ASN A 198 8.64 -17.51 14.98
N GLN A 199 9.63 -17.90 15.80
CA GLN A 199 9.39 -18.44 17.15
C GLN A 199 9.62 -17.41 18.26
N SER A 200 10.25 -16.29 17.93
CA SER A 200 10.49 -15.20 18.85
C SER A 200 9.32 -14.22 18.92
N SER A 201 9.13 -13.56 20.06
CA SER A 201 8.15 -12.48 20.18
C SER A 201 8.42 -11.37 19.17
N VAL A 202 7.34 -10.80 18.61
CA VAL A 202 7.43 -9.72 17.62
C VAL A 202 8.24 -8.52 18.13
N HIS A 203 8.25 -8.29 19.45
CA HIS A 203 8.98 -7.20 20.10
C HIS A 203 10.49 -7.46 20.23
N ASP A 204 10.92 -8.72 20.19
CA ASP A 204 12.33 -9.14 20.34
C ASP A 204 13.04 -9.30 18.98
N LEU A 205 12.30 -9.20 17.87
CA LEU A 205 12.83 -9.37 16.53
C LEU A 205 13.65 -8.16 16.07
N PRO A 206 14.69 -8.37 15.22
CA PRO A 206 15.41 -7.28 14.57
C PRO A 206 14.48 -6.37 13.77
N LEU A 207 14.79 -5.07 13.69
CA LEU A 207 13.97 -4.11 12.96
C LEU A 207 14.01 -4.28 11.43
N ASP A 208 15.05 -4.93 10.93
CA ASP A 208 15.39 -5.06 9.52
C ASP A 208 15.17 -6.45 8.94
N CYS A 209 14.45 -7.33 9.65
CA CYS A 209 14.05 -8.63 9.13
C CYS A 209 12.64 -8.59 8.52
N TYR A 210 12.36 -9.54 7.64
CA TYR A 210 11.03 -9.76 7.04
C TYR A 210 10.19 -10.65 7.96
N GLU A 211 9.15 -10.06 8.54
CA GLU A 211 8.18 -10.78 9.37
C GLU A 211 7.08 -11.39 8.50
N TYR A 212 6.65 -12.61 8.81
CA TYR A 212 5.68 -13.32 7.99
C TYR A 212 4.64 -14.10 8.77
N ALA A 213 3.49 -14.28 8.15
CA ALA A 213 2.40 -15.13 8.61
C ALA A 213 1.89 -15.99 7.44
N GLU A 214 1.76 -17.30 7.66
CA GLU A 214 1.35 -18.24 6.61
C GLU A 214 -0.16 -18.34 6.45
N THR A 215 -0.89 -18.01 7.52
CA THR A 215 -2.36 -18.06 7.55
C THR A 215 -2.92 -16.77 8.14
N PRO A 216 -4.21 -16.45 7.89
CA PRO A 216 -4.86 -15.32 8.55
C PRO A 216 -4.83 -15.40 10.08
N ARG A 217 -4.86 -16.62 10.64
CA ARG A 217 -4.75 -16.81 12.09
C ARG A 217 -3.40 -16.34 12.61
N ASP A 218 -2.32 -16.71 11.91
CA ASP A 218 -0.97 -16.29 12.30
C ASP A 218 -0.81 -14.78 12.17
N LEU A 219 -1.37 -14.19 11.09
CA LEU A 219 -1.40 -12.75 10.91
C LEU A 219 -2.09 -12.04 12.08
N PHE A 220 -3.30 -12.46 12.44
CA PHE A 220 -4.03 -11.88 13.56
C PHE A 220 -3.31 -12.08 14.89
N SER A 221 -2.73 -13.27 15.12
CA SER A 221 -1.97 -13.54 16.34
C SER A 221 -0.77 -12.60 16.51
N LYS A 222 -0.07 -12.28 15.42
CA LYS A 222 1.03 -11.32 15.43
C LYS A 222 0.57 -9.88 15.61
N LEU A 223 -0.56 -9.51 15.01
CA LEU A 223 -1.16 -8.19 15.20
C LEU A 223 -1.61 -8.00 16.65
N ASP A 224 -2.23 -9.03 17.26
CA ASP A 224 -2.62 -9.02 18.69
C ASP A 224 -1.38 -8.88 19.59
N GLU A 225 -0.27 -9.56 19.24
CA GLU A 225 0.99 -9.43 20.00
C GLU A 225 1.60 -8.02 19.86
N TRP A 226 1.45 -7.37 18.71
CA TRP A 226 1.79 -5.96 18.52
C TRP A 226 0.88 -5.00 19.31
N GLY A 227 -0.22 -5.49 19.90
CA GLY A 227 -1.19 -4.72 20.66
C GLY A 227 -2.36 -4.20 19.83
N HIS A 228 -2.60 -4.78 18.67
CA HIS A 228 -3.78 -4.49 17.85
C HIS A 228 -4.81 -5.59 18.03
N ASP A 229 -5.89 -5.28 18.77
CA ASP A 229 -7.03 -6.20 18.89
C ASP A 229 -7.64 -6.40 17.48
N SER A 230 -7.53 -7.63 16.96
CA SER A 230 -8.19 -8.02 15.73
C SER A 230 -9.70 -8.13 15.98
N ILE A 231 -10.48 -7.29 15.31
CA ILE A 231 -11.94 -7.28 15.35
C ILE A 231 -12.51 -8.35 14.41
#